data_5d00b38a39017a281a9d36db0b27ffce
#
_entry.id   5d00b38a39017a281a9d36db0b27ffce
#
_cell.length_a   1.000
_cell.length_b   1.000
_cell.length_c   1.000
_cell.angle_alpha   90.00
_cell.angle_beta   90.00
_cell.angle_gamma   90.00
#
_symmetry.space_group_name_H-M   'P 1'
#
loop_
_entity.id
_entity.type
_entity.pdbx_description
1 polymer ?
#
loop_
_entity_poly.entity_id
_entity_poly.type
_entity_poly.pdbx_seq_one_letter_code
_entity_poly.pdbx_strand_id
1 'polypeptide(L)'
;LHKSVVVELEDKVEADEQTDGDYVVDEKHKTCTLTAKGIQKAEEYFKVENLAAAENMTLAHHIDQAIKAYGVMQKDIDYVVKNGEVIIVDEFTGRLMIGRRYNEGLHQAIEAKEGVKIAAESKTLATITFQNYFRMYKKLSGMTGTAKTEATEFTEIYGLNIVTVPTNRPNIRKDYPDAVYKTVNGKYKAVIEQVLECHKNGQPVLVGTVSVEKSDCLLYTSDAADD
;
A
#
# COMPACT_ATOMS: atom_id res chain seq x y z
N LEU A 1 2.09 -6.41 26.98
CA LEU A 1 3.34 -5.98 26.31
C LEU A 1 3.53 -4.50 26.59
N HIS A 2 4.47 -4.15 27.50
CA HIS A 2 4.87 -2.77 27.73
C HIS A 2 5.40 -2.18 26.43
N LYS A 3 5.23 -0.86 26.22
CA LYS A 3 5.69 -0.10 25.05
C LYS A 3 7.06 -0.60 24.60
N SER A 4 7.05 -1.43 23.59
CA SER A 4 8.25 -1.94 22.93
C SER A 4 8.83 -0.84 22.07
N VAL A 5 10.14 -0.75 21.99
CA VAL A 5 10.80 0.20 21.09
C VAL A 5 10.57 -0.28 19.68
N VAL A 6 9.87 0.52 18.88
CA VAL A 6 9.71 0.29 17.44
C VAL A 6 11.00 0.76 16.78
N VAL A 7 11.62 -0.09 15.99
CA VAL A 7 12.74 0.27 15.14
C VAL A 7 12.23 0.39 13.71
N GLU A 8 12.25 1.59 13.17
CA GLU A 8 12.03 1.83 11.74
C GLU A 8 13.28 1.37 10.99
N LEU A 9 13.12 0.48 10.03
CA LEU A 9 14.17 0.12 9.11
C LEU A 9 14.14 1.08 7.93
N GLU A 10 14.98 2.09 7.98
CA GLU A 10 15.40 2.79 6.77
C GLU A 10 16.36 1.88 5.99
N ASP A 11 15.96 1.51 4.76
CA ASP A 11 16.73 0.80 3.74
C ASP A 11 17.57 -0.43 4.15
N LYS A 12 17.11 -1.62 3.68
CA LYS A 12 17.89 -2.85 3.48
C LYS A 12 19.00 -3.11 4.52
N VAL A 13 18.60 -3.36 5.73
CA VAL A 13 19.43 -4.13 6.65
C VAL A 13 18.89 -5.55 6.64
N GLU A 14 19.73 -6.49 6.20
CA GLU A 14 19.46 -7.91 6.37
C GLU A 14 19.20 -8.18 7.85
N ALA A 15 18.33 -9.15 8.14
CA ALA A 15 17.76 -9.45 9.46
C ALA A 15 18.77 -9.77 10.59
N ASP A 16 20.06 -9.57 10.39
CA ASP A 16 21.16 -9.98 11.28
C ASP A 16 21.83 -8.83 12.06
N GLU A 17 21.48 -7.55 11.82
CA GLU A 17 22.05 -6.49 12.65
C GLU A 17 21.13 -6.15 13.81
N GLN A 18 21.68 -6.30 15.00
CA GLN A 18 21.16 -6.08 16.35
C GLN A 18 20.24 -4.86 16.46
N THR A 19 18.96 -5.06 16.18
CA THR A 19 17.95 -4.10 16.57
C THR A 19 17.63 -4.29 18.04
N ASP A 20 17.78 -3.24 18.85
CA ASP A 20 17.54 -3.28 20.30
C ASP A 20 16.04 -3.35 20.68
N GLY A 21 15.16 -3.39 19.69
CA GLY A 21 13.70 -3.47 19.83
C GLY A 21 13.15 -4.89 19.98
N ASP A 22 11.90 -4.98 20.38
CA ASP A 22 11.18 -6.25 20.53
C ASP A 22 10.53 -6.71 19.22
N TYR A 23 10.23 -5.80 18.30
CA TYR A 23 9.73 -6.09 16.97
C TYR A 23 10.17 -5.02 15.96
N VAL A 24 10.19 -5.41 14.70
CA VAL A 24 10.58 -4.56 13.55
C VAL A 24 9.33 -4.27 12.72
N VAL A 25 9.18 -3.03 12.28
CA VAL A 25 8.10 -2.57 11.40
C VAL A 25 8.68 -2.18 10.05
N ASP A 26 8.12 -2.74 8.98
CA ASP A 26 8.34 -2.29 7.62
C ASP A 26 7.09 -1.51 7.17
N GLU A 27 7.19 -0.20 7.18
CA GLU A 27 6.08 0.68 6.79
C GLU A 27 5.71 0.55 5.32
N LYS A 28 6.70 0.31 4.46
CA LYS A 28 6.51 0.20 3.01
C LYS A 28 5.68 -1.03 2.63
N HIS A 29 5.95 -2.17 3.28
CA HIS A 29 5.23 -3.42 3.04
C HIS A 29 4.11 -3.66 4.04
N LYS A 30 3.91 -2.75 5.00
CA LYS A 30 2.93 -2.87 6.09
C LYS A 30 3.05 -4.20 6.84
N THR A 31 4.29 -4.63 7.08
CA THR A 31 4.60 -5.86 7.82
C THR A 31 5.25 -5.56 9.17
N CYS A 32 5.09 -6.49 10.08
CA CYS A 32 5.67 -6.41 11.41
C CYS A 32 6.11 -7.80 11.85
N THR A 33 7.34 -7.92 12.36
CA THR A 33 7.91 -9.20 12.80
C THR A 33 8.60 -9.06 14.14
N LEU A 34 8.52 -10.11 14.99
CA LEU A 34 9.25 -10.16 16.26
C LEU A 34 10.75 -10.33 15.99
N THR A 35 11.56 -9.63 16.80
CA THR A 35 12.99 -9.92 16.92
C THR A 35 13.25 -11.12 17.82
N ALA A 36 14.46 -11.65 17.82
CA ALA A 36 14.85 -12.72 18.74
C ALA A 36 14.58 -12.34 20.22
N LYS A 37 14.83 -11.07 20.59
CA LYS A 37 14.53 -10.51 21.91
C LYS A 37 13.03 -10.47 22.18
N GLY A 38 12.23 -10.09 21.16
CA GLY A 38 10.77 -10.09 21.27
C GLY A 38 10.18 -11.48 21.45
N ILE A 39 10.72 -12.47 20.72
CA ILE A 39 10.33 -13.87 20.87
C ILE A 39 10.60 -14.36 22.29
N GLN A 40 11.82 -14.14 22.79
CA GLN A 40 12.18 -14.53 24.16
C GLN A 40 11.26 -13.91 25.21
N LYS A 41 10.97 -12.62 25.12
CA LYS A 41 10.03 -11.93 26.03
C LYS A 41 8.60 -12.50 25.94
N ALA A 42 8.15 -12.85 24.73
CA ALA A 42 6.84 -13.44 24.52
C ALA A 42 6.78 -14.85 25.18
N GLU A 43 7.82 -15.67 24.97
CA GLU A 43 7.94 -17.00 25.57
C GLU A 43 7.94 -16.94 27.11
N GLU A 44 8.71 -16.03 27.70
CA GLU A 44 8.75 -15.80 29.15
C GLU A 44 7.37 -15.33 29.67
N TYR A 45 6.73 -14.39 28.99
CA TYR A 45 5.43 -13.83 29.43
C TYR A 45 4.30 -14.86 29.39
N PHE A 46 4.22 -15.62 28.28
CA PHE A 46 3.18 -16.65 28.08
C PHE A 46 3.56 -18.00 28.69
N LYS A 47 4.77 -18.15 29.25
CA LYS A 47 5.30 -19.37 29.85
C LYS A 47 5.28 -20.56 28.90
N VAL A 48 5.72 -20.34 27.68
CA VAL A 48 5.90 -21.37 26.63
C VAL A 48 7.39 -21.54 26.35
N GLU A 49 7.83 -22.76 26.11
CA GLU A 49 9.24 -23.06 25.85
C GLU A 49 9.68 -22.68 24.42
N ASN A 50 8.77 -22.76 23.44
CA ASN A 50 9.05 -22.43 22.06
C ASN A 50 7.80 -21.89 21.38
N LEU A 51 7.82 -20.62 21.01
CA LEU A 51 6.70 -19.96 20.34
C LEU A 51 6.43 -20.53 18.95
N ALA A 52 7.47 -21.06 18.26
CA ALA A 52 7.36 -21.65 16.92
C ALA A 52 6.87 -23.10 16.92
N ALA A 53 6.67 -23.72 18.10
CA ALA A 53 6.14 -25.08 18.20
C ALA A 53 4.71 -25.16 17.65
N ALA A 54 4.35 -26.29 17.04
CA ALA A 54 3.03 -26.47 16.40
C ALA A 54 1.86 -26.24 17.38
N GLU A 55 2.03 -26.58 18.64
CA GLU A 55 1.04 -26.35 19.71
C GLU A 55 0.85 -24.88 20.06
N ASN A 56 1.84 -24.03 19.78
CA ASN A 56 1.84 -22.60 20.07
C ASN A 56 1.53 -21.71 18.86
N MET A 57 1.28 -22.29 17.67
CA MET A 57 1.02 -21.55 16.44
C MET A 57 -0.14 -20.55 16.58
N THR A 58 -1.20 -20.92 17.27
CA THR A 58 -2.34 -20.01 17.51
C THR A 58 -1.92 -18.81 18.36
N LEU A 59 -1.10 -19.03 19.39
CA LEU A 59 -0.58 -17.96 20.23
C LEU A 59 0.36 -17.05 19.45
N ALA A 60 1.29 -17.64 18.67
CA ALA A 60 2.17 -16.88 17.78
C ALA A 60 1.39 -15.99 16.82
N HIS A 61 0.36 -16.56 16.18
CA HIS A 61 -0.53 -15.79 15.30
C HIS A 61 -1.22 -14.61 16.00
N HIS A 62 -1.73 -14.81 17.22
CA HIS A 62 -2.33 -13.72 18.00
C HIS A 62 -1.32 -12.63 18.36
N ILE A 63 -0.08 -13.01 18.68
CA ILE A 63 0.99 -12.05 18.95
C ILE A 63 1.31 -11.26 17.69
N ASP A 64 1.43 -11.91 16.53
CA ASP A 64 1.68 -11.25 15.23
C ASP A 64 0.59 -10.24 14.90
N GLN A 65 -0.69 -10.60 15.09
CA GLN A 65 -1.79 -9.65 14.88
C GLN A 65 -1.76 -8.49 15.88
N ALA A 66 -1.37 -8.74 17.13
CA ALA A 66 -1.26 -7.69 18.13
C ALA A 66 -0.13 -6.69 17.80
N ILE A 67 1.07 -7.17 17.45
CA ILE A 67 2.17 -6.28 17.06
C ILE A 67 1.87 -5.53 15.77
N LYS A 68 1.17 -6.14 14.81
CA LYS A 68 0.70 -5.48 13.59
C LYS A 68 -0.31 -4.38 13.90
N ALA A 69 -1.26 -4.63 14.79
CA ALA A 69 -2.22 -3.62 15.22
C ALA A 69 -1.56 -2.41 15.89
N TYR A 70 -0.50 -2.62 16.69
CA TYR A 70 0.20 -1.56 17.39
C TYR A 70 1.26 -0.86 16.54
N GLY A 71 2.05 -1.61 15.76
CA GLY A 71 3.20 -1.11 15.02
C GLY A 71 2.86 -0.54 13.64
N VAL A 72 1.87 -1.13 12.95
CA VAL A 72 1.55 -0.79 11.55
C VAL A 72 0.27 0.02 11.45
N MET A 73 -0.79 -0.40 12.18
CA MET A 73 -2.13 0.18 12.00
C MET A 73 -2.27 1.51 12.73
N GLN A 74 -2.52 2.58 11.99
CA GLN A 74 -2.62 3.94 12.51
C GLN A 74 -4.07 4.40 12.57
N LYS A 75 -4.46 4.93 13.74
CA LYS A 75 -5.76 5.56 13.92
C LYS A 75 -5.87 6.83 13.08
N ASP A 76 -7.05 7.08 12.53
CA ASP A 76 -7.38 8.20 11.66
C ASP A 76 -6.72 8.17 10.26
N ILE A 77 -5.93 7.10 9.98
CA ILE A 77 -5.34 6.81 8.67
C ILE A 77 -5.91 5.49 8.14
N ASP A 78 -5.62 4.37 8.81
CA ASP A 78 -6.08 3.04 8.38
C ASP A 78 -7.47 2.70 8.93
N TYR A 79 -7.84 3.26 10.05
CA TYR A 79 -9.15 3.08 10.69
C TYR A 79 -9.54 4.28 11.54
N VAL A 80 -10.84 4.41 11.83
CA VAL A 80 -11.38 5.35 12.82
C VAL A 80 -12.18 4.61 13.89
N VAL A 81 -12.30 5.21 15.06
CA VAL A 81 -13.20 4.73 16.12
C VAL A 81 -14.43 5.62 16.18
N LYS A 82 -15.59 5.07 15.88
CA LYS A 82 -16.86 5.80 15.90
C LYS A 82 -17.94 4.98 16.57
N ASN A 83 -18.67 5.60 17.51
CA ASN A 83 -19.74 4.94 18.26
C ASN A 83 -19.29 3.65 19.00
N GLY A 84 -18.04 3.56 19.42
CA GLY A 84 -17.51 2.38 20.09
C GLY A 84 -17.15 1.23 19.14
N GLU A 85 -17.08 1.48 17.85
CA GLU A 85 -16.70 0.51 16.83
C GLU A 85 -15.50 0.99 16.02
N VAL A 86 -14.64 0.06 15.62
CA VAL A 86 -13.54 0.29 14.69
C VAL A 86 -14.09 0.19 13.27
N ILE A 87 -13.89 1.22 12.46
CA ILE A 87 -14.32 1.28 11.06
C ILE A 87 -13.09 1.48 10.19
N ILE A 88 -12.92 0.63 9.18
CA ILE A 88 -11.80 0.70 8.23
C ILE A 88 -11.94 1.95 7.35
N VAL A 89 -10.82 2.62 7.10
CA VAL A 89 -10.69 3.69 6.11
C VAL A 89 -10.08 3.11 4.84
N ASP A 90 -10.71 3.34 3.70
CA ASP A 90 -10.17 2.90 2.41
C ASP A 90 -8.93 3.73 2.04
N GLU A 91 -7.82 3.05 1.81
CA GLU A 91 -6.51 3.67 1.53
C GLU A 91 -6.53 4.59 0.29
N PHE A 92 -7.31 4.24 -0.73
CA PHE A 92 -7.33 4.98 -1.99
C PHE A 92 -8.34 6.13 -2.02
N THR A 93 -9.48 5.98 -1.35
CA THR A 93 -10.58 6.95 -1.41
C THR A 93 -10.80 7.71 -0.11
N GLY A 94 -10.20 7.27 1.00
CA GLY A 94 -10.44 7.81 2.34
C GLY A 94 -11.87 7.59 2.86
N ARG A 95 -12.66 6.72 2.22
CA ARG A 95 -14.04 6.44 2.61
C ARG A 95 -14.10 5.43 3.74
N LEU A 96 -15.08 5.62 4.63
CA LEU A 96 -15.37 4.69 5.71
C LEU A 96 -16.02 3.42 5.15
N MET A 97 -15.42 2.27 5.41
CA MET A 97 -15.88 0.96 4.97
C MET A 97 -16.75 0.30 6.05
N ILE A 98 -17.98 0.81 6.21
CA ILE A 98 -18.90 0.32 7.24
C ILE A 98 -19.25 -1.15 7.00
N GLY A 99 -19.21 -1.97 8.07
CA GLY A 99 -19.52 -3.39 8.02
C GLY A 99 -18.37 -4.28 7.52
N ARG A 100 -17.26 -3.71 7.03
CA ARG A 100 -16.06 -4.47 6.72
C ARG A 100 -15.16 -4.61 7.94
N ARG A 101 -14.45 -5.74 8.00
CA ARG A 101 -13.50 -6.05 9.07
C ARG A 101 -12.21 -6.61 8.47
N TYR A 102 -11.08 -6.31 9.09
CA TYR A 102 -9.83 -6.99 8.77
C TYR A 102 -9.92 -8.47 9.12
N ASN A 103 -9.30 -9.30 8.32
CA ASN A 103 -9.27 -10.76 8.49
C ASN A 103 -8.24 -11.19 9.55
N GLU A 104 -8.24 -12.48 9.85
CA GLU A 104 -7.21 -13.16 10.63
C GLU A 104 -7.01 -12.64 12.06
N GLY A 105 -8.04 -12.04 12.66
CA GLY A 105 -7.96 -11.52 14.01
C GLY A 105 -7.39 -10.11 14.14
N LEU A 106 -6.92 -9.50 13.04
CA LEU A 106 -6.36 -8.13 13.08
C LEU A 106 -7.39 -7.11 13.55
N HIS A 107 -8.65 -7.24 13.12
CA HIS A 107 -9.69 -6.31 13.54
C HIS A 107 -9.94 -6.37 15.05
N GLN A 108 -10.00 -7.58 15.60
CA GLN A 108 -10.13 -7.79 17.05
C GLN A 108 -8.90 -7.26 17.82
N ALA A 109 -7.70 -7.39 17.26
CA ALA A 109 -6.49 -6.82 17.84
C ALA A 109 -6.54 -5.29 17.88
N ILE A 110 -7.08 -4.65 16.85
CA ILE A 110 -7.30 -3.20 16.83
C ILE A 110 -8.40 -2.79 17.83
N GLU A 111 -9.51 -3.54 17.90
CA GLU A 111 -10.57 -3.32 18.89
C GLU A 111 -10.01 -3.39 20.31
N ALA A 112 -9.14 -4.37 20.60
CA ALA A 112 -8.46 -4.49 21.89
C ALA A 112 -7.51 -3.31 22.14
N LYS A 113 -6.74 -2.88 21.13
CA LYS A 113 -5.85 -1.72 21.22
C LYS A 113 -6.60 -0.45 21.59
N GLU A 114 -7.77 -0.23 20.99
CA GLU A 114 -8.60 0.96 21.21
C GLU A 114 -9.52 0.84 22.44
N GLY A 115 -9.53 -0.31 23.10
CA GLY A 115 -10.35 -0.53 24.30
C GLY A 115 -11.86 -0.56 24.00
N VAL A 116 -12.27 -0.84 22.78
CA VAL A 116 -13.67 -0.99 22.39
C VAL A 116 -14.12 -2.44 22.52
N LYS A 117 -15.44 -2.68 22.40
CA LYS A 117 -15.98 -4.04 22.48
C LYS A 117 -15.44 -4.89 21.33
N ILE A 118 -14.80 -6.01 21.65
CA ILE A 118 -14.34 -6.99 20.67
C ILE A 118 -15.54 -7.76 20.11
N ALA A 119 -15.77 -7.65 18.80
CA ALA A 119 -16.83 -8.36 18.13
C ALA A 119 -16.34 -9.70 17.53
N ALA A 120 -17.27 -10.60 17.25
CA ALA A 120 -16.96 -11.86 16.59
C ALA A 120 -16.42 -11.62 15.17
N GLU A 121 -15.59 -12.54 14.71
CA GLU A 121 -15.07 -12.51 13.34
C GLU A 121 -16.20 -12.69 12.32
N SER A 122 -16.15 -11.92 11.23
CA SER A 122 -17.09 -12.10 10.13
C SER A 122 -16.59 -13.23 9.23
N LYS A 123 -17.44 -14.22 8.99
CA LYS A 123 -17.13 -15.33 8.08
C LYS A 123 -17.53 -14.98 6.66
N THR A 124 -16.58 -14.98 5.73
CA THR A 124 -16.88 -14.86 4.30
C THR A 124 -17.61 -16.12 3.83
N LEU A 125 -18.87 -15.97 3.44
CA LEU A 125 -19.72 -17.09 3.00
C LEU A 125 -19.47 -17.46 1.54
N ALA A 126 -19.19 -16.46 0.70
CA ALA A 126 -18.91 -16.64 -0.72
C ALA A 126 -18.14 -15.43 -1.28
N THR A 127 -17.40 -15.66 -2.35
CA THR A 127 -16.74 -14.63 -3.14
C THR A 127 -17.21 -14.70 -4.59
N ILE A 128 -17.17 -13.56 -5.27
CA ILE A 128 -17.49 -13.45 -6.68
C ILE A 128 -16.40 -12.61 -7.36
N THR A 129 -15.99 -12.98 -8.57
CA THR A 129 -15.08 -12.16 -9.36
C THR A 129 -15.77 -10.90 -9.89
N PHE A 130 -15.03 -9.84 -10.14
CA PHE A 130 -15.58 -8.62 -10.75
C PHE A 130 -16.27 -8.90 -12.08
N GLN A 131 -15.67 -9.76 -12.92
CA GLN A 131 -16.24 -10.15 -14.20
C GLN A 131 -17.64 -10.78 -14.05
N ASN A 132 -17.76 -11.74 -13.16
CA ASN A 132 -19.06 -12.40 -12.91
C ASN A 132 -20.05 -11.44 -12.26
N TYR A 133 -19.62 -10.58 -11.36
CA TYR A 133 -20.48 -9.59 -10.73
C TYR A 133 -21.07 -8.62 -11.75
N PHE A 134 -20.26 -8.02 -12.62
CA PHE A 134 -20.73 -7.07 -13.62
C PHE A 134 -21.59 -7.74 -14.73
N ARG A 135 -21.33 -9.00 -15.05
CA ARG A 135 -22.19 -9.77 -15.96
C ARG A 135 -23.62 -10.00 -15.48
N MET A 136 -23.89 -9.82 -14.19
CA MET A 136 -25.24 -9.91 -13.63
C MET A 136 -26.15 -8.74 -14.02
N TYR A 137 -25.57 -7.62 -14.47
CA TYR A 137 -26.35 -6.45 -14.86
C TYR A 137 -26.83 -6.56 -16.30
N LYS A 138 -28.14 -6.30 -16.51
CA LYS A 138 -28.76 -6.31 -17.84
C LYS A 138 -28.29 -5.16 -18.73
N LYS A 139 -27.96 -4.01 -18.13
CA LYS A 139 -27.36 -2.85 -18.78
C LYS A 139 -26.04 -2.55 -18.11
N LEU A 140 -25.00 -2.63 -18.90
CA LEU A 140 -23.64 -2.33 -18.47
C LEU A 140 -23.01 -1.37 -19.47
N SER A 141 -22.40 -0.32 -18.98
CA SER A 141 -21.61 0.62 -19.78
C SER A 141 -20.50 1.22 -18.94
N GLY A 142 -19.46 1.70 -19.57
CA GLY A 142 -18.34 2.33 -18.90
C GLY A 142 -17.64 3.32 -19.83
N MET A 143 -16.73 4.08 -19.28
CA MET A 143 -15.89 5.02 -20.00
C MET A 143 -14.44 4.89 -19.54
N THR A 144 -13.53 4.80 -20.48
CA THR A 144 -12.08 4.77 -20.22
C THR A 144 -11.33 5.28 -21.45
N GLY A 145 -10.15 5.84 -21.22
CA GLY A 145 -9.25 6.28 -22.30
C GLY A 145 -8.51 5.13 -23.00
N THR A 146 -8.55 3.91 -22.45
CA THR A 146 -7.72 2.76 -22.89
C THR A 146 -8.52 1.55 -23.38
N ALA A 147 -9.85 1.66 -23.51
CA ALA A 147 -10.70 0.52 -23.86
C ALA A 147 -10.41 -0.06 -25.26
N LYS A 148 -9.94 0.75 -26.21
CA LYS A 148 -9.76 0.33 -27.60
C LYS A 148 -8.71 -0.78 -27.76
N THR A 149 -7.67 -0.78 -26.95
CA THR A 149 -6.62 -1.81 -26.96
C THR A 149 -7.13 -3.16 -26.47
N GLU A 150 -8.13 -3.15 -25.57
CA GLU A 150 -8.71 -4.33 -24.96
C GLU A 150 -10.12 -4.64 -25.48
N ALA A 151 -10.43 -4.19 -26.72
CA ALA A 151 -11.78 -4.34 -27.30
C ALA A 151 -12.26 -5.79 -27.36
N THR A 152 -11.36 -6.71 -27.68
CA THR A 152 -11.66 -8.16 -27.74
C THR A 152 -12.10 -8.67 -26.37
N GLU A 153 -11.38 -8.34 -25.30
CA GLU A 153 -11.72 -8.76 -23.94
C GLU A 153 -13.09 -8.23 -23.50
N PHE A 154 -13.39 -6.95 -23.77
CA PHE A 154 -14.70 -6.38 -23.46
C PHE A 154 -15.84 -7.07 -24.20
N THR A 155 -15.62 -7.47 -25.45
CA THR A 155 -16.62 -8.19 -26.22
C THR A 155 -16.80 -9.63 -25.74
N GLU A 156 -15.72 -10.36 -25.46
CA GLU A 156 -15.77 -11.77 -25.04
C GLU A 156 -16.35 -11.93 -23.64
N ILE A 157 -15.95 -11.07 -22.69
CA ILE A 157 -16.36 -11.21 -21.27
C ILE A 157 -17.73 -10.61 -21.03
N TYR A 158 -18.00 -9.42 -21.56
CA TYR A 158 -19.20 -8.63 -21.22
C TYR A 158 -20.18 -8.45 -22.36
N GLY A 159 -19.84 -8.85 -23.58
CA GLY A 159 -20.67 -8.60 -24.78
C GLY A 159 -20.77 -7.12 -25.14
N LEU A 160 -19.78 -6.28 -24.73
CA LEU A 160 -19.82 -4.85 -24.93
C LEU A 160 -19.05 -4.44 -26.19
N ASN A 161 -19.68 -3.56 -26.97
CA ASN A 161 -19.02 -2.90 -28.11
C ASN A 161 -18.32 -1.62 -27.66
N ILE A 162 -17.12 -1.37 -28.18
CA ILE A 162 -16.36 -0.16 -27.88
C ILE A 162 -16.61 0.88 -28.96
N VAL A 163 -17.03 2.06 -28.52
CA VAL A 163 -17.24 3.22 -29.36
C VAL A 163 -16.22 4.29 -29.01
N THR A 164 -15.40 4.70 -29.99
CA THR A 164 -14.45 5.79 -29.79
C THR A 164 -15.17 7.12 -29.97
N VAL A 165 -15.23 7.92 -28.91
CA VAL A 165 -15.76 9.28 -28.98
C VAL A 165 -14.62 10.23 -29.35
N PRO A 166 -14.70 10.97 -30.45
CA PRO A 166 -13.66 11.91 -30.84
C PRO A 166 -13.56 13.06 -29.85
N THR A 167 -12.36 13.60 -29.69
CA THR A 167 -12.13 14.76 -28.81
C THR A 167 -12.79 16.02 -29.41
N ASN A 168 -13.25 16.92 -28.56
CA ASN A 168 -13.84 18.21 -28.96
C ASN A 168 -12.85 19.08 -29.78
N ARG A 169 -11.57 19.03 -29.41
CA ARG A 169 -10.48 19.74 -30.09
C ARG A 169 -9.44 18.73 -30.56
N PRO A 170 -8.74 19.03 -31.68
CA PRO A 170 -7.65 18.19 -32.14
C PRO A 170 -6.59 18.00 -31.06
N ASN A 171 -6.07 16.79 -30.95
CA ASN A 171 -4.94 16.51 -30.08
C ASN A 171 -3.67 17.12 -30.66
N ILE A 172 -3.08 18.09 -29.96
CA ILE A 172 -1.82 18.77 -30.37
C ILE A 172 -0.59 18.21 -29.64
N ARG A 173 -0.76 17.18 -28.77
CA ARG A 173 0.34 16.53 -28.07
C ARG A 173 1.32 15.93 -29.08
N LYS A 174 2.60 16.18 -28.82
CA LYS A 174 3.70 15.53 -29.55
C LYS A 174 4.34 14.49 -28.63
N ASP A 175 4.32 13.24 -29.06
CA ASP A 175 5.01 12.17 -28.38
C ASP A 175 6.42 12.04 -29.00
N TYR A 176 7.45 12.21 -28.19
CA TYR A 176 8.83 12.05 -28.62
C TYR A 176 9.29 10.60 -28.40
N PRO A 177 10.22 10.10 -29.23
CA PRO A 177 10.80 8.79 -29.03
C PRO A 177 11.62 8.76 -27.71
N ASP A 178 11.80 7.55 -27.18
CA ASP A 178 12.59 7.34 -25.98
C ASP A 178 14.05 7.79 -26.17
N ALA A 179 14.57 8.55 -25.20
CA ALA A 179 15.96 8.92 -25.13
C ALA A 179 16.75 7.91 -24.32
N VAL A 180 17.75 7.26 -24.94
CA VAL A 180 18.56 6.23 -24.28
C VAL A 180 19.88 6.82 -23.79
N TYR A 181 20.22 6.57 -22.54
CA TYR A 181 21.44 7.07 -21.90
C TYR A 181 22.36 5.93 -21.45
N LYS A 182 23.66 6.16 -21.55
CA LYS A 182 24.68 5.18 -21.15
C LYS A 182 24.72 4.96 -19.64
N THR A 183 24.40 5.98 -18.85
CA THR A 183 24.46 5.94 -17.38
C THR A 183 23.21 6.56 -16.77
N VAL A 184 22.85 6.13 -15.55
CA VAL A 184 21.72 6.69 -14.80
C VAL A 184 21.96 8.17 -14.49
N ASN A 185 23.16 8.54 -14.08
CA ASN A 185 23.52 9.94 -13.81
C ASN A 185 23.38 10.83 -15.05
N GLY A 186 23.79 10.32 -16.22
CA GLY A 186 23.61 11.05 -17.49
C GLY A 186 22.13 11.25 -17.81
N LYS A 187 21.28 10.26 -17.56
CA LYS A 187 19.82 10.38 -17.69
C LYS A 187 19.25 11.44 -16.76
N TYR A 188 19.63 11.44 -15.48
CA TYR A 188 19.11 12.42 -14.52
C TYR A 188 19.51 13.85 -14.87
N LYS A 189 20.77 14.08 -15.28
CA LYS A 189 21.22 15.39 -15.74
C LYS A 189 20.37 15.89 -16.92
N ALA A 190 20.15 15.05 -17.91
CA ALA A 190 19.33 15.43 -19.07
C ALA A 190 17.87 15.72 -18.70
N VAL A 191 17.28 14.98 -17.74
CA VAL A 191 15.92 15.25 -17.23
C VAL A 191 15.87 16.61 -16.55
N ILE A 192 16.88 16.95 -15.70
CA ILE A 192 16.95 18.22 -15.00
C ILE A 192 17.10 19.37 -16.00
N GLU A 193 18.00 19.25 -16.98
CA GLU A 193 18.19 20.25 -18.04
C GLU A 193 16.90 20.52 -18.78
N GLN A 194 16.14 19.48 -19.13
CA GLN A 194 14.85 19.62 -19.81
C GLN A 194 13.79 20.27 -18.92
N VAL A 195 13.74 19.93 -17.63
CA VAL A 195 12.84 20.57 -16.66
C VAL A 195 13.15 22.06 -16.54
N LEU A 196 14.42 22.43 -16.41
CA LEU A 196 14.87 23.83 -16.35
C LEU A 196 14.53 24.61 -17.63
N GLU A 197 14.68 23.99 -18.80
CA GLU A 197 14.28 24.61 -20.06
C GLU A 197 12.75 24.86 -20.11
N CYS A 198 11.95 23.88 -19.75
CA CYS A 198 10.50 24.03 -19.67
C CYS A 198 10.11 25.11 -18.65
N HIS A 199 10.77 25.15 -17.49
CA HIS A 199 10.50 26.16 -16.46
C HIS A 199 10.80 27.57 -16.97
N LYS A 200 11.92 27.80 -17.66
CA LYS A 200 12.24 29.09 -18.28
C LYS A 200 11.17 29.55 -19.28
N ASN A 201 10.53 28.60 -19.94
CA ASN A 201 9.44 28.86 -20.89
C ASN A 201 8.06 28.96 -20.22
N GLY A 202 7.97 28.85 -18.90
CA GLY A 202 6.70 28.87 -18.15
C GLY A 202 5.82 27.63 -18.40
N GLN A 203 6.42 26.52 -18.87
CA GLN A 203 5.73 25.27 -19.15
C GLN A 203 5.78 24.34 -17.92
N PRO A 204 4.64 23.94 -17.32
CA PRO A 204 4.63 22.97 -16.23
C PRO A 204 5.07 21.59 -16.73
N VAL A 205 5.83 20.87 -15.88
CA VAL A 205 6.38 19.55 -16.18
C VAL A 205 5.93 18.56 -15.11
N LEU A 206 5.45 17.39 -15.55
CA LEU A 206 5.16 16.26 -14.68
C LEU A 206 6.26 15.20 -14.87
N VAL A 207 7.00 14.91 -13.81
CA VAL A 207 8.06 13.89 -13.83
C VAL A 207 7.58 12.66 -13.09
N GLY A 208 7.50 11.52 -13.79
CA GLY A 208 7.16 10.23 -13.19
C GLY A 208 8.41 9.41 -12.90
N THR A 209 8.48 8.82 -11.70
CA THR A 209 9.55 7.91 -11.28
C THR A 209 8.97 6.56 -10.86
N VAL A 210 9.80 5.52 -10.82
CA VAL A 210 9.37 4.16 -10.43
C VAL A 210 9.35 3.95 -8.91
N SER A 211 9.89 4.88 -8.11
CA SER A 211 9.85 4.82 -6.65
C SER A 211 9.98 6.21 -6.05
N VAL A 212 9.54 6.35 -4.79
CA VAL A 212 9.66 7.59 -4.00
C VAL A 212 11.13 7.98 -3.85
N GLU A 213 12.00 7.05 -3.50
CA GLU A 213 13.46 7.27 -3.36
C GLU A 213 14.08 7.90 -4.61
N LYS A 214 13.67 7.42 -5.81
CA LYS A 214 14.15 8.00 -7.06
C LYS A 214 13.59 9.38 -7.33
N SER A 215 12.39 9.66 -6.84
CA SER A 215 11.79 10.99 -6.89
C SER A 215 12.58 11.97 -6.02
N ASP A 216 12.87 11.58 -4.79
CA ASP A 216 13.63 12.37 -3.84
C ASP A 216 15.07 12.60 -4.32
N CYS A 217 15.72 11.57 -4.85
CA CYS A 217 17.04 11.68 -5.47
C CYS A 217 17.07 12.71 -6.61
N LEU A 218 16.04 12.76 -7.45
CA LEU A 218 15.90 13.73 -8.53
C LEU A 218 15.70 15.14 -7.97
N LEU A 219 14.91 15.31 -6.93
CA LEU A 219 14.65 16.58 -6.27
C LEU A 219 15.95 17.16 -5.68
N TYR A 220 16.68 16.38 -4.86
CA TYR A 220 17.97 16.80 -4.30
C TYR A 220 19.02 17.13 -5.36
N THR A 221 19.02 16.43 -6.50
CA THR A 221 19.96 16.71 -7.60
C THR A 221 19.56 17.99 -8.34
N SER A 222 18.29 18.35 -8.39
CA SER A 222 17.84 19.63 -8.99
C SER A 222 18.15 20.82 -8.10
N ASP A 223 17.94 20.72 -6.79
CA ASP A 223 18.25 21.78 -5.82
C ASP A 223 19.79 22.08 -5.80
N ALA A 224 20.62 21.04 -5.93
CA ALA A 224 22.08 21.21 -6.04
C ALA A 224 22.57 21.80 -7.38
N ALA A 225 21.70 21.93 -8.37
CA ALA A 225 22.03 22.53 -9.66
C ALA A 225 21.62 24.01 -9.75
N ASP A 226 20.88 24.52 -8.78
CA ASP A 226 20.47 25.93 -8.66
C ASP A 226 21.45 26.78 -7.81
N ASP A 227 22.46 26.16 -7.14
CA ASP A 227 23.60 26.78 -6.48
C ASP A 227 24.84 26.83 -7.41
#